data_84383bfdb7e3201289d266620bdc3f36
#
_entry.id   84383bfdb7e3201289d266620bdc3f36
#
_cell.length_a   1.000
_cell.length_b   1.000
_cell.length_c   1.000
_cell.angle_alpha   90.00
_cell.angle_beta   90.00
_cell.angle_gamma   90.00
#
_symmetry.space_group_name_H-M   'P 1'
#
loop_
_entity.id
_entity.type
_entity.pdbx_description
1 polymer ?
#
loop_
_entity_poly.entity_id
_entity_poly.type
_entity_poly.pdbx_seq_one_letter_code
_entity_poly.pdbx_strand_id
1 'polypeptide(L)'
;IMLNKKTVDDLKDLQGKKVLVRCDFNVPLKEGVIQNYNRIDGAIPTIKKLLDQGARVILCSHLGKPKGQPLPEMSLAPVAPALSERLGVEVKFADDPQVTGPETQKMAAELKDGEVLLLQNTRYRVEETKFKDGDAASEGYSKELAGLCDGIFVNDAFGTAHRAHCSNVGVTRFTKENVVGYLMEKEIKFLGQAVENPVRPFAAILGGAKVSDKINVINNLLDKVDTLIIGGGMAYTFLKAQGQEIGNSLCEEDKLDYALEMVKKAQDKGVKLLLPVDHVEGKEFSNDTERKVVDVIEAGWSGFDIGPKTIELYKNALEGAKTVVWNGPMGVFEFSNFAEGTLEICRAVAALEDATTVIGGGDSVNAVKRLGFADKMTHISTGGGASLEFLEGKELPGVAAADNKD
;
A
#
# COMPACT_ATOMS: atom_id res chain seq x y z
N ILE A 1 6.37 -18.20 -1.88
CA ILE A 1 6.29 -17.24 -2.96
C ILE A 1 4.91 -16.58 -2.94
N MET A 2 4.89 -15.25 -3.02
CA MET A 2 3.67 -14.46 -2.91
C MET A 2 2.63 -14.76 -4.00
N LEU A 3 3.06 -15.18 -5.18
CA LEU A 3 2.20 -15.40 -6.35
C LEU A 3 1.31 -16.65 -6.29
N ASN A 4 1.58 -17.58 -5.38
CA ASN A 4 0.94 -18.90 -5.39
C ASN A 4 -0.06 -19.09 -4.24
N LYS A 5 -0.96 -18.13 -4.06
CA LYS A 5 -1.95 -18.18 -2.96
C LYS A 5 -3.34 -18.56 -3.45
N LYS A 6 -4.05 -19.33 -2.63
CA LYS A 6 -5.47 -19.62 -2.85
C LYS A 6 -6.29 -18.35 -2.68
N THR A 7 -7.35 -18.24 -3.45
CA THR A 7 -8.26 -17.09 -3.45
C THR A 7 -9.68 -17.53 -3.08
N VAL A 8 -10.58 -16.56 -2.97
CA VAL A 8 -12.00 -16.86 -2.73
C VAL A 8 -12.59 -17.75 -3.83
N ASP A 9 -12.03 -17.77 -5.03
CA ASP A 9 -12.48 -18.63 -6.11
C ASP A 9 -12.14 -20.11 -5.87
N ASP A 10 -11.21 -20.39 -4.97
CA ASP A 10 -10.82 -21.76 -4.60
C ASP A 10 -11.69 -22.33 -3.48
N LEU A 11 -12.55 -21.53 -2.89
CA LEU A 11 -13.48 -21.98 -1.86
C LEU A 11 -14.68 -22.71 -2.49
N LYS A 12 -15.10 -23.79 -1.85
CA LYS A 12 -16.22 -24.62 -2.33
C LYS A 12 -17.19 -24.93 -1.18
N ASP A 13 -18.43 -25.26 -1.53
CA ASP A 13 -19.43 -25.70 -0.58
C ASP A 13 -19.70 -24.69 0.54
N LEU A 14 -19.85 -23.42 0.14
CA LEU A 14 -20.03 -22.31 1.09
C LEU A 14 -21.46 -22.12 1.58
N GLN A 15 -22.44 -22.82 1.01
CA GLN A 15 -23.85 -22.67 1.43
C GLN A 15 -24.00 -22.89 2.94
N GLY A 16 -24.46 -21.86 3.63
CA GLY A 16 -24.69 -21.92 5.07
C GLY A 16 -23.43 -21.83 5.94
N LYS A 17 -22.27 -21.68 5.34
CA LYS A 17 -20.99 -21.58 6.08
C LYS A 17 -20.74 -20.17 6.53
N LYS A 18 -20.29 -20.03 7.78
CA LYS A 18 -19.82 -18.73 8.30
C LYS A 18 -18.38 -18.51 7.87
N VAL A 19 -18.16 -17.42 7.14
CA VAL A 19 -16.85 -17.03 6.62
C VAL A 19 -16.43 -15.72 7.27
N LEU A 20 -15.26 -15.70 7.88
CA LEU A 20 -14.67 -14.47 8.44
C LEU A 20 -13.83 -13.80 7.37
N VAL A 21 -14.10 -12.53 7.09
CA VAL A 21 -13.36 -11.71 6.11
C VAL A 21 -12.67 -10.55 6.82
N ARG A 22 -11.34 -10.49 6.71
CA ARG A 22 -10.58 -9.35 7.20
C ARG A 22 -10.51 -8.30 6.09
N CYS A 23 -11.23 -7.21 6.28
CA CYS A 23 -11.29 -6.08 5.36
C CYS A 23 -10.42 -4.92 5.84
N ASP A 24 -10.25 -3.92 4.99
CA ASP A 24 -9.65 -2.64 5.37
C ASP A 24 -10.75 -1.57 5.32
N PHE A 25 -11.33 -1.30 6.48
CA PHE A 25 -12.31 -0.24 6.68
C PHE A 25 -11.74 0.92 7.51
N ASN A 26 -10.42 1.09 7.46
CA ASN A 26 -9.76 2.23 8.10
C ASN A 26 -10.02 3.48 7.27
N VAL A 27 -11.27 3.92 7.29
CA VAL A 27 -11.75 5.06 6.52
C VAL A 27 -11.51 6.37 7.27
N PRO A 28 -11.29 7.49 6.55
CA PRO A 28 -11.21 8.79 7.21
C PRO A 28 -12.59 9.21 7.71
N LEU A 29 -12.68 9.51 9.01
CA LEU A 29 -13.90 9.97 9.67
C LEU A 29 -13.72 11.40 10.15
N LYS A 30 -14.77 12.20 10.03
CA LYS A 30 -14.87 13.53 10.63
C LYS A 30 -16.22 13.63 11.32
N GLU A 31 -16.19 13.73 12.65
CA GLU A 31 -17.41 13.79 13.45
C GLU A 31 -18.40 12.65 13.13
N GLY A 32 -17.87 11.43 12.96
CA GLY A 32 -18.68 10.24 12.67
C GLY A 32 -19.12 10.12 11.22
N VAL A 33 -18.69 11.02 10.33
CA VAL A 33 -19.04 11.01 8.91
C VAL A 33 -17.85 10.51 8.08
N ILE A 34 -18.10 9.50 7.24
CA ILE A 34 -17.09 8.94 6.35
C ILE A 34 -16.74 9.96 5.26
N GLN A 35 -15.45 10.29 5.12
CA GLN A 35 -14.97 11.29 4.15
C GLN A 35 -14.57 10.68 2.81
N ASN A 36 -14.31 9.36 2.76
CA ASN A 36 -13.89 8.67 1.55
C ASN A 36 -14.35 7.21 1.64
N TYR A 37 -15.01 6.74 0.59
CA TYR A 37 -15.61 5.40 0.55
C TYR A 37 -14.79 4.37 -0.24
N ASN A 38 -13.61 4.73 -0.75
CA ASN A 38 -12.83 3.85 -1.63
C ASN A 38 -12.53 2.48 -1.01
N ARG A 39 -12.20 2.44 0.27
CA ARG A 39 -11.90 1.18 0.97
C ARG A 39 -13.13 0.30 1.13
N ILE A 40 -14.27 0.92 1.38
CA ILE A 40 -15.55 0.20 1.47
C ILE A 40 -15.88 -0.39 0.09
N ASP A 41 -15.82 0.44 -0.95
CA ASP A 41 -16.09 0.00 -2.33
C ASP A 41 -15.17 -1.13 -2.76
N GLY A 42 -13.90 -1.07 -2.35
CA GLY A 42 -12.91 -2.09 -2.69
C GLY A 42 -13.20 -3.47 -2.08
N ALA A 43 -13.92 -3.52 -0.96
CA ALA A 43 -14.28 -4.76 -0.28
C ALA A 43 -15.52 -5.45 -0.90
N ILE A 44 -16.32 -4.72 -1.65
CA ILE A 44 -17.62 -5.21 -2.13
C ILE A 44 -17.51 -6.46 -3.02
N PRO A 45 -16.61 -6.55 -4.00
CA PRO A 45 -16.53 -7.75 -4.86
C PRO A 45 -16.32 -9.05 -4.09
N THR A 46 -15.45 -9.06 -3.10
CA THR A 46 -15.18 -10.24 -2.27
C THR A 46 -16.41 -10.62 -1.46
N ILE A 47 -17.05 -9.63 -0.82
CA ILE A 47 -18.24 -9.88 -0.01
C ILE A 47 -19.39 -10.43 -0.87
N LYS A 48 -19.64 -9.83 -2.04
CA LYS A 48 -20.68 -10.28 -2.97
C LYS A 48 -20.43 -11.69 -3.45
N LYS A 49 -19.20 -12.05 -3.76
CA LYS A 49 -18.85 -13.41 -4.17
C LYS A 49 -19.26 -14.43 -3.13
N LEU A 50 -18.97 -14.16 -1.85
CA LEU A 50 -19.31 -15.05 -0.75
C LEU A 50 -20.83 -15.14 -0.56
N LEU A 51 -21.53 -14.01 -0.62
CA LEU A 51 -23.01 -13.98 -0.50
C LEU A 51 -23.67 -14.72 -1.65
N ASP A 52 -23.18 -14.57 -2.88
CA ASP A 52 -23.73 -15.26 -4.06
C ASP A 52 -23.58 -16.78 -3.94
N GLN A 53 -22.62 -17.26 -3.15
CA GLN A 53 -22.43 -18.68 -2.87
C GLN A 53 -23.19 -19.17 -1.62
N GLY A 54 -24.03 -18.33 -1.04
CA GLY A 54 -24.87 -18.70 0.10
C GLY A 54 -24.15 -18.67 1.44
N ALA A 55 -22.98 -18.04 1.54
CA ALA A 55 -22.26 -17.94 2.80
C ALA A 55 -22.93 -16.97 3.78
N ARG A 56 -22.64 -17.18 5.05
CA ARG A 56 -22.93 -16.23 6.13
C ARG A 56 -21.64 -15.47 6.37
N VAL A 57 -21.65 -14.16 6.19
CA VAL A 57 -20.41 -13.35 6.12
C VAL A 57 -20.21 -12.53 7.39
N ILE A 58 -19.05 -12.70 8.01
CA ILE A 58 -18.62 -11.92 9.18
C ILE A 58 -17.43 -11.09 8.77
N LEU A 59 -17.54 -9.76 8.92
CA LEU A 59 -16.51 -8.81 8.52
C LEU A 59 -15.80 -8.25 9.75
N CYS A 60 -14.48 -8.11 9.67
CA CYS A 60 -13.69 -7.45 10.69
C CYS A 60 -12.68 -6.51 10.07
N SER A 61 -12.34 -5.45 10.81
CA SER A 61 -11.35 -4.46 10.41
C SER A 61 -10.89 -3.66 11.62
N HIS A 62 -9.73 -3.03 11.48
CA HIS A 62 -9.32 -1.98 12.39
C HIS A 62 -9.78 -0.62 11.86
N LEU A 63 -9.77 0.40 12.73
CA LEU A 63 -9.95 1.80 12.38
C LEU A 63 -9.11 2.64 13.34
N GLY A 64 -8.16 3.41 12.78
CA GLY A 64 -7.27 4.25 13.58
C GLY A 64 -6.40 3.46 14.55
N LYS A 65 -6.00 4.12 15.64
CA LYS A 65 -5.11 3.54 16.66
C LYS A 65 -5.67 3.74 18.07
N PRO A 66 -6.75 3.06 18.43
CA PRO A 66 -7.36 3.19 19.77
C PRO A 66 -6.54 2.55 20.89
N LYS A 67 -5.54 1.74 20.56
CA LYS A 67 -4.57 1.15 21.52
C LYS A 67 -5.24 0.33 22.64
N GLY A 68 -6.21 -0.49 22.28
CA GLY A 68 -6.89 -1.35 23.24
C GLY A 68 -8.00 -0.66 24.03
N GLN A 69 -8.46 0.52 23.57
CA GLN A 69 -9.52 1.27 24.24
C GLN A 69 -10.75 1.41 23.34
N PRO A 70 -11.98 1.24 23.88
CA PRO A 70 -13.21 1.36 23.09
C PRO A 70 -13.60 2.83 22.89
N LEU A 71 -12.84 3.54 22.03
CA LEU A 71 -13.07 4.96 21.76
C LEU A 71 -14.20 5.15 20.75
N PRO A 72 -15.29 5.85 21.10
CA PRO A 72 -16.45 6.02 20.21
C PRO A 72 -16.11 6.65 18.86
N GLU A 73 -15.15 7.56 18.80
CA GLU A 73 -14.70 8.23 17.57
C GLU A 73 -14.00 7.29 16.61
N MET A 74 -13.61 6.10 17.07
CA MET A 74 -12.97 5.06 16.25
C MET A 74 -13.86 3.83 16.08
N SER A 75 -15.17 3.97 16.33
CA SER A 75 -16.15 2.91 16.09
C SER A 75 -16.36 2.67 14.61
N LEU A 76 -16.54 1.40 14.25
CA LEU A 76 -16.90 0.99 12.88
C LEU A 76 -18.41 1.15 12.61
N ALA A 77 -19.20 1.61 13.56
CA ALA A 77 -20.65 1.74 13.38
C ALA A 77 -21.05 2.46 12.08
N PRO A 78 -20.40 3.59 11.68
CA PRO A 78 -20.76 4.27 10.43
C PRO A 78 -20.53 3.44 9.16
N VAL A 79 -19.68 2.41 9.21
CA VAL A 79 -19.36 1.58 8.06
C VAL A 79 -20.51 0.63 7.71
N ALA A 80 -21.28 0.18 8.70
CA ALA A 80 -22.37 -0.76 8.48
C ALA A 80 -23.46 -0.23 7.52
N PRO A 81 -23.99 1.00 7.70
CA PRO A 81 -24.96 1.56 6.73
C PRO A 81 -24.38 1.71 5.33
N ALA A 82 -23.12 2.11 5.22
CA ALA A 82 -22.46 2.29 3.93
C ALA A 82 -22.30 0.95 3.19
N LEU A 83 -21.99 -0.12 3.91
CA LEU A 83 -21.95 -1.47 3.35
C LEU A 83 -23.34 -1.94 2.95
N SER A 84 -24.36 -1.71 3.77
CA SER A 84 -25.74 -2.09 3.49
C SER A 84 -26.24 -1.50 2.18
N GLU A 85 -25.96 -0.21 1.96
CA GLU A 85 -26.34 0.50 0.74
C GLU A 85 -25.70 -0.16 -0.49
N ARG A 86 -24.43 -0.49 -0.41
CA ARG A 86 -23.67 -1.05 -1.54
C ARG A 86 -23.97 -2.52 -1.81
N LEU A 87 -24.28 -3.27 -0.78
CA LEU A 87 -24.56 -4.71 -0.91
C LEU A 87 -26.03 -5.01 -1.23
N GLY A 88 -26.93 -4.07 -0.94
CA GLY A 88 -28.36 -4.29 -1.09
C GLY A 88 -28.94 -5.23 -0.07
N VAL A 89 -28.23 -5.51 1.02
CA VAL A 89 -28.68 -6.31 2.16
C VAL A 89 -28.35 -5.57 3.44
N GLU A 90 -29.10 -5.82 4.51
CA GLU A 90 -28.79 -5.23 5.81
C GLU A 90 -27.50 -5.82 6.36
N VAL A 91 -26.56 -4.95 6.71
CA VAL A 91 -25.35 -5.33 7.45
C VAL A 91 -25.61 -5.07 8.92
N LYS A 92 -25.65 -6.12 9.72
CA LYS A 92 -25.81 -6.03 11.16
C LYS A 92 -24.47 -5.62 11.78
N PHE A 93 -24.53 -4.79 12.82
CA PHE A 93 -23.33 -4.32 13.51
C PHE A 93 -23.29 -4.86 14.93
N ALA A 94 -22.22 -5.57 15.29
CA ALA A 94 -21.99 -6.06 16.65
C ALA A 94 -21.26 -4.97 17.44
N ASP A 95 -22.01 -4.13 18.14
CA ASP A 95 -21.46 -3.04 18.96
C ASP A 95 -21.01 -3.59 20.32
N ASP A 96 -19.97 -4.39 20.30
CA ASP A 96 -19.37 -5.01 21.47
C ASP A 96 -17.96 -4.47 21.66
N PRO A 97 -17.67 -3.72 22.75
CA PRO A 97 -16.34 -3.15 22.96
C PRO A 97 -15.26 -4.20 23.15
N GLN A 98 -15.61 -5.45 23.44
CA GLN A 98 -14.65 -6.55 23.52
C GLN A 98 -14.41 -7.23 22.16
N VAL A 99 -15.06 -6.76 21.11
CA VAL A 99 -14.98 -7.25 19.72
C VAL A 99 -15.54 -8.67 19.58
N THR A 100 -15.03 -9.61 20.33
CA THR A 100 -15.43 -11.04 20.34
C THR A 100 -16.17 -11.42 21.62
N GLY A 101 -16.79 -10.46 22.28
CA GLY A 101 -17.51 -10.68 23.53
C GLY A 101 -18.86 -11.34 23.33
N PRO A 102 -19.65 -11.46 24.44
CA PRO A 102 -20.91 -12.20 24.41
C PRO A 102 -21.92 -11.72 23.36
N GLU A 103 -22.04 -10.42 23.15
CA GLU A 103 -22.97 -9.88 22.15
C GLU A 103 -22.58 -10.28 20.74
N THR A 104 -21.30 -10.18 20.41
CA THR A 104 -20.78 -10.60 19.10
C THR A 104 -20.98 -12.10 18.89
N GLN A 105 -20.67 -12.91 19.89
CA GLN A 105 -20.83 -14.37 19.81
C GLN A 105 -22.29 -14.75 19.55
N LYS A 106 -23.21 -14.08 20.21
CA LYS A 106 -24.64 -14.31 20.02
C LYS A 106 -25.08 -13.95 18.60
N MET A 107 -24.69 -12.77 18.12
CA MET A 107 -25.06 -12.29 16.78
C MET A 107 -24.46 -13.19 15.68
N ALA A 108 -23.22 -13.64 15.86
CA ALA A 108 -22.58 -14.57 14.92
C ALA A 108 -23.30 -15.93 14.89
N ALA A 109 -23.69 -16.45 16.06
CA ALA A 109 -24.40 -17.73 16.17
C ALA A 109 -25.80 -17.67 15.52
N GLU A 110 -26.45 -16.52 15.56
CA GLU A 110 -27.80 -16.32 15.01
C GLU A 110 -27.80 -15.90 13.53
N LEU A 111 -26.62 -15.71 12.94
CA LEU A 111 -26.48 -15.27 11.55
C LEU A 111 -27.04 -16.30 10.58
N LYS A 112 -27.84 -15.85 9.61
CA LYS A 112 -28.51 -16.71 8.62
C LYS A 112 -27.84 -16.60 7.25
N ASP A 113 -28.19 -17.52 6.37
CA ASP A 113 -27.71 -17.54 4.98
C ASP A 113 -27.97 -16.19 4.30
N GLY A 114 -26.95 -15.65 3.63
CA GLY A 114 -27.05 -14.36 2.94
C GLY A 114 -27.00 -13.14 3.84
N GLU A 115 -26.83 -13.32 5.14
CA GLU A 115 -26.69 -12.20 6.07
C GLU A 115 -25.22 -11.80 6.28
N VAL A 116 -25.00 -10.55 6.67
CA VAL A 116 -23.69 -9.98 6.92
C VAL A 116 -23.64 -9.37 8.31
N LEU A 117 -22.58 -9.70 9.06
CA LEU A 117 -22.30 -9.12 10.37
C LEU A 117 -20.97 -8.38 10.33
N LEU A 118 -20.95 -7.13 10.75
CA LEU A 118 -19.72 -6.36 10.93
C LEU A 118 -19.35 -6.32 12.41
N LEU A 119 -18.13 -6.70 12.73
CA LEU A 119 -17.60 -6.62 14.09
C LEU A 119 -17.16 -5.19 14.42
N GLN A 120 -17.02 -4.87 15.70
CA GLN A 120 -16.45 -3.63 16.19
C GLN A 120 -14.94 -3.61 15.91
N ASN A 121 -14.32 -2.44 15.94
CA ASN A 121 -12.92 -2.20 15.68
C ASN A 121 -12.00 -3.22 16.38
N THR A 122 -11.27 -4.01 15.61
CA THR A 122 -10.41 -5.07 16.15
C THR A 122 -9.36 -4.54 17.11
N ARG A 123 -8.93 -3.28 16.95
CA ARG A 123 -7.93 -2.64 17.81
C ARG A 123 -8.51 -2.08 19.13
N TYR A 124 -9.80 -2.29 19.39
CA TYR A 124 -10.35 -2.10 20.73
C TYR A 124 -9.74 -3.12 21.70
N ARG A 125 -9.20 -4.20 21.17
CA ARG A 125 -8.47 -5.20 21.96
C ARG A 125 -6.98 -4.93 21.82
N VAL A 126 -6.28 -4.84 22.95
CA VAL A 126 -4.83 -4.59 23.00
C VAL A 126 -4.03 -5.72 22.34
N GLU A 127 -4.55 -6.93 22.36
CA GLU A 127 -3.92 -8.12 21.79
C GLU A 127 -3.77 -8.03 20.26
N GLU A 128 -4.66 -7.31 19.59
CA GLU A 128 -4.75 -7.28 18.13
C GLU A 128 -3.41 -7.00 17.43
N THR A 129 -2.66 -6.00 17.90
CA THR A 129 -1.41 -5.59 17.26
C THR A 129 -0.18 -6.30 17.81
N LYS A 130 -0.36 -7.27 18.68
CA LYS A 130 0.71 -7.96 19.43
C LYS A 130 0.76 -9.46 19.18
N PHE A 131 0.26 -9.92 18.05
CA PHE A 131 0.25 -11.36 17.79
C PHE A 131 1.66 -11.94 17.74
N LYS A 132 1.84 -13.03 18.49
CA LYS A 132 3.05 -13.82 18.48
C LYS A 132 2.68 -15.27 18.79
N ASP A 133 3.21 -16.19 17.97
CA ASP A 133 3.02 -17.62 18.23
C ASP A 133 3.58 -17.98 19.62
N GLY A 134 2.79 -18.71 20.40
CA GLY A 134 3.14 -19.10 21.76
C GLY A 134 2.73 -18.09 22.84
N ASP A 135 2.29 -16.89 22.46
CA ASP A 135 1.79 -15.90 23.41
C ASP A 135 0.32 -16.15 23.72
N ALA A 136 0.02 -16.51 24.95
CA ALA A 136 -1.33 -16.94 25.36
C ALA A 136 -2.40 -15.89 25.10
N ALA A 137 -2.13 -14.62 25.38
CA ALA A 137 -3.13 -13.55 25.22
C ALA A 137 -3.48 -13.31 23.75
N SER A 138 -2.48 -13.18 22.88
CA SER A 138 -2.72 -12.93 21.47
C SER A 138 -3.26 -14.15 20.74
N GLU A 139 -2.82 -15.36 21.10
CA GLU A 139 -3.43 -16.59 20.60
C GLU A 139 -4.87 -16.72 21.05
N GLY A 140 -5.16 -16.34 22.30
CA GLY A 140 -6.52 -16.39 22.85
C GLY A 140 -7.48 -15.52 22.04
N TYR A 141 -7.11 -14.29 21.76
CA TYR A 141 -7.94 -13.38 20.94
C TYR A 141 -8.07 -13.89 19.50
N SER A 142 -6.99 -14.38 18.92
CA SER A 142 -7.01 -14.98 17.59
C SER A 142 -7.98 -16.17 17.51
N LYS A 143 -7.97 -17.01 18.54
CA LYS A 143 -8.88 -18.16 18.64
C LYS A 143 -10.33 -17.71 18.80
N GLU A 144 -10.59 -16.65 19.56
CA GLU A 144 -11.93 -16.08 19.70
C GLU A 144 -12.47 -15.60 18.34
N LEU A 145 -11.62 -14.92 17.54
CA LEU A 145 -12.00 -14.50 16.18
C LEU A 145 -12.31 -15.70 15.29
N ALA A 146 -11.44 -16.69 15.28
CA ALA A 146 -11.64 -17.91 14.49
C ALA A 146 -12.90 -18.67 14.92
N GLY A 147 -13.22 -18.65 16.19
CA GLY A 147 -14.40 -19.31 16.75
C GLY A 147 -15.73 -18.73 16.28
N LEU A 148 -15.75 -17.55 15.70
CA LEU A 148 -16.96 -16.94 15.15
C LEU A 148 -17.37 -17.54 13.80
N CYS A 149 -16.46 -18.19 13.09
CA CYS A 149 -16.70 -18.74 11.77
C CYS A 149 -16.54 -20.27 11.74
N ASP A 150 -16.81 -20.86 10.58
CA ASP A 150 -16.77 -22.31 10.37
C ASP A 150 -15.40 -22.76 9.79
N GLY A 151 -14.32 -22.16 10.26
CA GLY A 151 -12.97 -22.54 9.87
C GLY A 151 -12.52 -21.97 8.52
N ILE A 152 -13.26 -20.99 7.97
CA ILE A 152 -12.95 -20.37 6.68
C ILE A 152 -12.63 -18.88 6.90
N PHE A 153 -11.43 -18.49 6.55
CA PHE A 153 -10.94 -17.12 6.69
C PHE A 153 -10.48 -16.55 5.36
N VAL A 154 -10.90 -15.33 5.07
CA VAL A 154 -10.50 -14.58 3.88
C VAL A 154 -9.77 -13.31 4.31
N ASN A 155 -8.55 -13.12 3.85
CA ASN A 155 -7.81 -11.87 4.05
C ASN A 155 -7.92 -11.00 2.80
N ASP A 156 -8.56 -9.85 2.94
CA ASP A 156 -8.74 -8.89 1.85
C ASP A 156 -8.15 -7.51 2.19
N ALA A 157 -7.22 -7.47 3.14
CA ALA A 157 -6.63 -6.22 3.65
C ALA A 157 -5.12 -6.19 3.40
N PHE A 158 -4.72 -5.75 2.20
CA PHE A 158 -3.32 -5.66 1.86
C PHE A 158 -2.58 -4.60 2.68
N GLY A 159 -3.24 -3.51 3.05
CA GLY A 159 -2.63 -2.41 3.81
C GLY A 159 -2.05 -2.82 5.17
N THR A 160 -2.50 -3.92 5.74
CA THR A 160 -1.98 -4.47 7.01
C THR A 160 -1.16 -5.75 6.83
N ALA A 161 -0.94 -6.19 5.58
CA ALA A 161 -0.30 -7.47 5.29
C ALA A 161 1.16 -7.54 5.77
N HIS A 162 1.82 -6.40 5.98
CA HIS A 162 3.19 -6.31 6.48
C HIS A 162 3.28 -6.47 8.01
N ARG A 163 2.15 -6.56 8.70
CA ARG A 163 2.08 -6.74 10.16
C ARG A 163 1.48 -8.10 10.50
N ALA A 164 2.01 -8.72 11.55
CA ALA A 164 1.43 -9.94 12.10
C ALA A 164 0.48 -9.57 13.23
N HIS A 165 -0.80 -9.36 12.90
CA HIS A 165 -1.85 -9.04 13.88
C HIS A 165 -2.74 -10.26 14.11
N CYS A 166 -3.59 -10.22 15.13
CA CYS A 166 -4.49 -11.33 15.42
C CYS A 166 -5.49 -11.54 14.29
N SER A 167 -6.06 -10.48 13.74
CA SER A 167 -7.11 -10.56 12.72
C SER A 167 -6.63 -10.88 11.31
N ASN A 168 -5.32 -10.89 11.06
CA ASN A 168 -4.79 -11.23 9.72
C ASN A 168 -3.85 -12.44 9.72
N VAL A 169 -3.10 -12.66 10.77
CA VAL A 169 -2.15 -13.77 10.89
C VAL A 169 -2.58 -14.74 11.99
N GLY A 170 -2.80 -14.24 13.21
CA GLY A 170 -3.12 -15.09 14.35
C GLY A 170 -4.32 -15.99 14.10
N VAL A 171 -5.38 -15.44 13.53
CA VAL A 171 -6.61 -16.16 13.21
C VAL A 171 -6.35 -17.39 12.32
N THR A 172 -5.37 -17.33 11.42
CA THR A 172 -5.06 -18.44 10.52
C THR A 172 -4.52 -19.68 11.23
N ARG A 173 -4.04 -19.52 12.47
CA ARG A 173 -3.57 -20.64 13.30
C ARG A 173 -4.73 -21.52 13.80
N PHE A 174 -5.97 -21.01 13.71
CA PHE A 174 -7.18 -21.65 14.25
C PHE A 174 -8.29 -21.83 13.21
N THR A 175 -8.00 -21.58 11.94
CA THR A 175 -8.91 -21.79 10.81
C THR A 175 -8.33 -22.83 9.85
N LYS A 176 -9.19 -23.55 9.13
CA LYS A 176 -8.78 -24.66 8.26
C LYS A 176 -8.43 -24.20 6.85
N GLU A 177 -9.20 -23.25 6.32
CA GLU A 177 -9.00 -22.70 4.98
C GLU A 177 -8.72 -21.22 5.11
N ASN A 178 -7.58 -20.78 4.57
CA ASN A 178 -7.13 -19.40 4.66
C ASN A 178 -6.78 -18.93 3.25
N VAL A 179 -7.63 -18.09 2.69
CA VAL A 179 -7.48 -17.61 1.31
C VAL A 179 -7.40 -16.09 1.28
N VAL A 180 -7.06 -15.54 0.13
CA VAL A 180 -7.06 -14.09 -0.08
C VAL A 180 -8.30 -13.67 -0.87
N GLY A 181 -8.80 -12.46 -0.59
CA GLY A 181 -9.88 -11.86 -1.35
C GLY A 181 -9.39 -11.25 -2.65
N TYR A 182 -10.32 -10.72 -3.44
CA TYR A 182 -10.01 -10.15 -4.76
C TYR A 182 -9.09 -8.92 -4.69
N LEU A 183 -9.24 -8.09 -3.67
CA LEU A 183 -8.38 -6.92 -3.49
C LEU A 183 -6.94 -7.35 -3.23
N MET A 184 -6.76 -8.29 -2.31
CA MET A 184 -5.46 -8.86 -1.99
C MET A 184 -4.85 -9.60 -3.20
N GLU A 185 -5.65 -10.37 -3.91
CA GLU A 185 -5.23 -11.09 -5.12
C GLU A 185 -4.69 -10.13 -6.17
N LYS A 186 -5.38 -9.01 -6.39
CA LYS A 186 -4.95 -7.99 -7.35
C LYS A 186 -3.60 -7.39 -6.97
N GLU A 187 -3.40 -7.09 -5.67
CA GLU A 187 -2.11 -6.59 -5.17
C GLU A 187 -1.00 -7.62 -5.39
N ILE A 188 -1.26 -8.87 -5.06
CA ILE A 188 -0.31 -9.97 -5.25
C ILE A 188 0.04 -10.12 -6.73
N LYS A 189 -0.96 -10.11 -7.58
CA LYS A 189 -0.78 -10.28 -9.04
C LYS A 189 0.10 -9.17 -9.63
N PHE A 190 -0.28 -7.92 -9.41
CA PHE A 190 0.41 -6.82 -10.08
C PHE A 190 1.72 -6.44 -9.40
N LEU A 191 1.73 -6.24 -8.10
CA LEU A 191 2.94 -5.85 -7.39
C LEU A 191 3.93 -7.03 -7.30
N GLY A 192 3.44 -8.20 -6.97
CA GLY A 192 4.26 -9.42 -6.87
C GLY A 192 4.89 -9.78 -8.20
N GLN A 193 4.11 -9.84 -9.27
CA GLN A 193 4.63 -10.18 -10.59
C GLN A 193 5.61 -9.13 -11.11
N ALA A 194 5.33 -7.85 -10.87
CA ALA A 194 6.21 -6.77 -11.29
C ALA A 194 7.61 -6.89 -10.65
N VAL A 195 7.70 -7.30 -9.39
CA VAL A 195 8.97 -7.35 -8.66
C VAL A 195 9.63 -8.73 -8.75
N GLU A 196 8.86 -9.81 -8.62
CA GLU A 196 9.40 -11.18 -8.59
C GLU A 196 9.64 -11.77 -9.97
N ASN A 197 8.83 -11.40 -10.96
CA ASN A 197 8.91 -11.96 -12.31
C ASN A 197 8.56 -10.91 -13.37
N PRO A 198 9.35 -9.82 -13.47
CA PRO A 198 9.04 -8.72 -14.37
C PRO A 198 9.23 -9.08 -15.85
N VAL A 199 8.36 -8.55 -16.69
CA VAL A 199 8.62 -8.50 -18.14
C VAL A 199 9.57 -7.32 -18.37
N ARG A 200 10.69 -7.58 -19.06
CA ARG A 200 11.73 -6.57 -19.26
C ARG A 200 11.54 -5.82 -20.58
N PRO A 201 11.97 -4.55 -20.68
CA PRO A 201 12.75 -3.79 -19.67
C PRO A 201 11.92 -3.41 -18.43
N PHE A 202 12.55 -3.51 -17.27
CA PHE A 202 11.96 -3.15 -15.98
C PHE A 202 12.59 -1.87 -15.47
N ALA A 203 11.78 -0.82 -15.31
CA ALA A 203 12.20 0.45 -14.75
C ALA A 203 11.52 0.71 -13.41
N ALA A 204 12.29 1.17 -12.44
CA ALA A 204 11.76 1.65 -11.17
C ALA A 204 11.98 3.15 -11.05
N ILE A 205 10.99 3.86 -10.52
CA ILE A 205 11.03 5.30 -10.27
C ILE A 205 10.84 5.50 -8.78
N LEU A 206 11.86 6.07 -8.14
CA LEU A 206 11.84 6.35 -6.71
C LEU A 206 11.99 7.85 -6.48
N GLY A 207 11.12 8.39 -5.66
CA GLY A 207 11.16 9.79 -5.27
C GLY A 207 10.87 9.93 -3.78
N GLY A 208 10.63 11.17 -3.36
CA GLY A 208 10.37 11.49 -1.97
C GLY A 208 11.51 12.30 -1.36
N ALA A 209 11.37 12.66 -0.08
CA ALA A 209 12.25 13.62 0.56
C ALA A 209 13.57 13.02 1.05
N LYS A 210 13.57 11.77 1.51
CA LYS A 210 14.70 11.19 2.25
C LYS A 210 15.16 9.85 1.71
N VAL A 211 16.48 9.71 1.53
CA VAL A 211 17.13 8.44 1.19
C VAL A 211 16.87 7.39 2.27
N SER A 212 16.90 7.81 3.55
CA SER A 212 16.70 6.90 4.69
C SER A 212 15.38 6.14 4.63
N ASP A 213 14.34 6.72 4.02
CA ASP A 213 13.04 6.06 3.87
C ASP A 213 13.04 4.99 2.77
N LYS A 214 14.05 5.00 1.89
CA LYS A 214 14.12 4.15 0.70
C LYS A 214 15.37 3.24 0.65
N ILE A 215 16.18 3.22 1.71
CA ILE A 215 17.46 2.48 1.71
C ILE A 215 17.30 1.04 1.24
N ASN A 216 16.39 0.30 1.87
CA ASN A 216 16.20 -1.12 1.56
C ASN A 216 15.51 -1.32 0.21
N VAL A 217 14.65 -0.38 -0.18
CA VAL A 217 13.99 -0.41 -1.50
C VAL A 217 15.03 -0.26 -2.62
N ILE A 218 15.90 0.73 -2.50
CA ILE A 218 16.96 0.97 -3.50
C ILE A 218 17.85 -0.27 -3.61
N ASN A 219 18.32 -0.76 -2.49
CA ASN A 219 19.22 -1.92 -2.45
C ASN A 219 18.58 -3.16 -3.09
N ASN A 220 17.32 -3.45 -2.76
CA ASN A 220 16.61 -4.60 -3.32
C ASN A 220 16.32 -4.43 -4.81
N LEU A 221 15.86 -3.25 -5.24
CA LEU A 221 15.50 -3.03 -6.64
C LEU A 221 16.72 -3.02 -7.56
N LEU A 222 17.90 -2.62 -7.08
CA LEU A 222 19.12 -2.68 -7.88
C LEU A 222 19.49 -4.10 -8.31
N ASP A 223 19.02 -5.12 -7.59
CA ASP A 223 19.20 -6.52 -7.97
C ASP A 223 18.19 -6.97 -9.03
N LYS A 224 17.19 -6.17 -9.35
CA LYS A 224 16.03 -6.60 -10.14
C LYS A 224 15.79 -5.76 -11.41
N VAL A 225 16.07 -4.46 -11.37
CA VAL A 225 15.71 -3.53 -12.45
C VAL A 225 16.77 -3.40 -13.51
N ASP A 226 16.36 -2.94 -14.69
CA ASP A 226 17.26 -2.52 -15.77
C ASP A 226 17.61 -1.04 -15.63
N THR A 227 16.66 -0.24 -15.14
CA THR A 227 16.82 1.20 -14.95
C THR A 227 16.23 1.61 -13.61
N LEU A 228 16.96 2.45 -12.86
CA LEU A 228 16.48 3.05 -11.62
C LEU A 228 16.53 4.56 -11.77
N ILE A 229 15.38 5.20 -11.69
CA ILE A 229 15.21 6.65 -11.81
C ILE A 229 14.99 7.23 -10.42
N ILE A 230 15.78 8.21 -10.04
CA ILE A 230 15.70 8.87 -8.72
C ILE A 230 15.31 10.32 -8.90
N GLY A 231 14.31 10.76 -8.12
CA GLY A 231 13.85 12.14 -8.09
C GLY A 231 13.49 12.56 -6.68
N GLY A 232 12.90 13.75 -6.56
CA GLY A 232 12.52 14.32 -5.27
C GLY A 232 13.72 14.77 -4.45
N GLY A 233 13.46 15.14 -3.19
CA GLY A 233 14.49 15.65 -2.28
C GLY A 233 15.63 14.66 -2.03
N MET A 234 15.35 13.37 -2.07
CA MET A 234 16.38 12.33 -1.86
C MET A 234 17.49 12.37 -2.92
N ALA A 235 17.20 12.89 -4.10
CA ALA A 235 18.20 12.99 -5.18
C ALA A 235 19.38 13.86 -4.80
N TYR A 236 19.17 14.88 -3.97
CA TYR A 236 20.23 15.81 -3.59
C TYR A 236 21.29 15.19 -2.70
N THR A 237 20.94 14.20 -1.91
CA THR A 237 21.92 13.40 -1.16
C THR A 237 22.86 12.67 -2.13
N PHE A 238 22.33 12.08 -3.20
CA PHE A 238 23.14 11.44 -4.25
C PHE A 238 24.03 12.45 -4.97
N LEU A 239 23.48 13.60 -5.33
CA LEU A 239 24.23 14.64 -6.06
C LEU A 239 25.36 15.20 -5.22
N LYS A 240 25.12 15.49 -3.94
CA LYS A 240 26.17 15.96 -3.03
C LYS A 240 27.25 14.89 -2.84
N ALA A 241 26.86 13.63 -2.71
CA ALA A 241 27.81 12.53 -2.59
C ALA A 241 28.76 12.46 -3.78
N GLN A 242 28.31 12.87 -4.97
CA GLN A 242 29.11 12.94 -6.19
C GLN A 242 29.88 14.25 -6.33
N GLY A 243 29.85 15.10 -5.33
CA GLY A 243 30.61 16.38 -5.33
C GLY A 243 29.87 17.56 -5.92
N GLN A 244 28.56 17.44 -6.22
CA GLN A 244 27.80 18.56 -6.77
C GLN A 244 27.28 19.49 -5.67
N GLU A 245 27.26 20.79 -5.96
CA GLU A 245 26.67 21.80 -5.09
C GLU A 245 25.13 21.66 -5.12
N ILE A 246 24.50 21.69 -3.95
CA ILE A 246 23.04 21.55 -3.82
C ILE A 246 22.38 22.72 -3.07
N GLY A 247 23.13 23.78 -2.74
CA GLY A 247 22.61 24.92 -1.98
C GLY A 247 22.02 24.50 -0.64
N ASN A 248 20.80 24.96 -0.37
CA ASN A 248 20.05 24.63 0.85
C ASN A 248 19.06 23.45 0.65
N SER A 249 19.22 22.68 -0.42
CA SER A 249 18.36 21.54 -0.71
C SER A 249 18.42 20.50 0.41
N LEU A 250 17.35 19.71 0.55
CA LEU A 250 17.33 18.60 1.51
C LEU A 250 18.52 17.67 1.27
N CYS A 251 19.20 17.30 2.33
CA CYS A 251 20.33 16.38 2.25
C CYS A 251 20.51 15.66 3.58
N GLU A 252 20.76 14.37 3.50
CA GLU A 252 21.10 13.54 4.65
C GLU A 252 22.62 13.30 4.63
N GLU A 253 23.36 14.11 5.40
CA GLU A 253 24.83 14.06 5.43
C GLU A 253 25.37 12.69 5.86
N ASP A 254 24.66 12.00 6.73
CA ASP A 254 25.03 10.65 7.21
C ASP A 254 24.75 9.55 6.18
N LYS A 255 24.15 9.87 5.02
CA LYS A 255 23.82 8.92 3.96
C LYS A 255 24.65 9.11 2.68
N LEU A 256 25.61 10.02 2.68
CA LEU A 256 26.45 10.27 1.50
C LEU A 256 27.23 9.02 1.07
N ASP A 257 27.83 8.31 2.03
CA ASP A 257 28.57 7.08 1.74
C ASP A 257 27.65 5.98 1.19
N TYR A 258 26.47 5.86 1.76
CA TYR A 258 25.46 4.93 1.25
C TYR A 258 25.07 5.24 -0.19
N ALA A 259 24.86 6.52 -0.50
CA ALA A 259 24.53 6.94 -1.87
C ALA A 259 25.60 6.53 -2.87
N LEU A 260 26.88 6.72 -2.52
CA LEU A 260 28.01 6.30 -3.36
C LEU A 260 28.06 4.78 -3.53
N GLU A 261 27.78 4.03 -2.47
CA GLU A 261 27.71 2.56 -2.54
C GLU A 261 26.61 2.09 -3.49
N MET A 262 25.46 2.75 -3.50
CA MET A 262 24.35 2.40 -4.39
C MET A 262 24.67 2.73 -5.85
N VAL A 263 25.33 3.85 -6.11
CA VAL A 263 25.79 4.21 -7.47
C VAL A 263 26.78 3.14 -7.96
N LYS A 264 27.71 2.72 -7.11
CA LYS A 264 28.67 1.65 -7.45
C LYS A 264 27.98 0.32 -7.70
N LYS A 265 27.03 -0.04 -6.83
CA LYS A 265 26.26 -1.27 -6.99
C LYS A 265 25.52 -1.30 -8.32
N ALA A 266 24.93 -0.17 -8.71
CA ALA A 266 24.24 -0.02 -10.00
C ALA A 266 25.22 -0.29 -11.16
N GLN A 267 26.40 0.29 -11.11
CA GLN A 267 27.44 0.09 -12.13
C GLN A 267 27.85 -1.39 -12.21
N ASP A 268 28.11 -2.01 -11.06
CA ASP A 268 28.53 -3.41 -10.98
C ASP A 268 27.44 -4.37 -11.50
N LYS A 269 26.18 -4.02 -11.33
CA LYS A 269 25.02 -4.80 -11.79
C LYS A 269 24.60 -4.49 -13.22
N GLY A 270 25.20 -3.48 -13.86
CA GLY A 270 24.78 -3.06 -15.19
C GLY A 270 23.44 -2.32 -15.21
N VAL A 271 23.03 -1.75 -14.09
CA VAL A 271 21.79 -1.00 -13.97
C VAL A 271 22.04 0.47 -14.31
N LYS A 272 21.17 1.06 -15.13
CA LYS A 272 21.16 2.51 -15.36
C LYS A 272 20.55 3.20 -14.15
N LEU A 273 21.37 3.81 -13.29
CA LEU A 273 20.89 4.65 -12.21
C LEU A 273 20.94 6.11 -12.69
N LEU A 274 19.79 6.74 -12.81
CA LEU A 274 19.65 8.09 -13.34
C LEU A 274 19.32 9.09 -12.23
N LEU A 275 20.08 10.19 -12.22
CA LEU A 275 19.92 11.30 -11.29
C LEU A 275 19.57 12.56 -12.06
N PRO A 276 18.92 13.56 -11.42
CA PRO A 276 18.61 14.81 -12.09
C PRO A 276 19.87 15.53 -12.64
N VAL A 277 19.76 16.05 -13.85
CA VAL A 277 20.83 16.84 -14.50
C VAL A 277 20.52 18.32 -14.52
N ASP A 278 19.30 18.70 -14.18
CA ASP A 278 18.87 20.08 -13.98
C ASP A 278 17.70 20.13 -12.99
N HIS A 279 17.39 21.31 -12.52
CA HIS A 279 16.47 21.51 -11.40
C HIS A 279 15.65 22.77 -11.58
N VAL A 280 14.46 22.78 -10.97
CA VAL A 280 13.71 23.99 -10.70
C VAL A 280 14.02 24.38 -9.27
N GLU A 281 14.76 25.44 -9.06
CA GLU A 281 15.14 25.92 -7.73
C GLU A 281 14.24 27.07 -7.26
N GLY A 282 14.06 27.17 -5.95
CA GLY A 282 13.33 28.25 -5.30
C GLY A 282 14.09 28.77 -4.09
N LYS A 283 13.80 30.01 -3.69
CA LYS A 283 14.44 30.63 -2.53
C LYS A 283 13.80 30.23 -1.23
N GLU A 284 12.48 30.02 -1.22
CA GLU A 284 11.71 29.69 -0.03
C GLU A 284 10.79 28.52 -0.34
N PHE A 285 10.42 27.77 0.68
CA PHE A 285 9.46 26.67 0.56
C PHE A 285 8.05 27.24 0.46
N SER A 286 7.69 27.72 -0.74
CA SER A 286 6.41 28.35 -1.05
C SER A 286 6.13 28.22 -2.54
N ASN A 287 4.87 28.06 -2.92
CA ASN A 287 4.50 28.03 -4.34
C ASN A 287 4.85 29.32 -5.08
N ASP A 288 4.76 30.46 -4.37
CA ASP A 288 4.99 31.79 -4.95
C ASP A 288 6.45 32.28 -4.86
N THR A 289 7.36 31.42 -4.39
CA THR A 289 8.77 31.77 -4.30
C THR A 289 9.34 32.12 -5.67
N GLU A 290 10.36 32.99 -5.70
CA GLU A 290 11.18 33.18 -6.89
C GLU A 290 11.76 31.84 -7.30
N ARG A 291 11.67 31.51 -8.59
CA ARG A 291 12.12 30.22 -9.12
C ARG A 291 12.83 30.37 -10.43
N LYS A 292 13.73 29.45 -10.72
CA LYS A 292 14.38 29.35 -12.02
C LYS A 292 14.92 27.95 -12.28
N VAL A 293 15.15 27.67 -13.56
CA VAL A 293 15.76 26.41 -14.00
C VAL A 293 17.26 26.55 -14.01
N VAL A 294 17.97 25.63 -13.37
CA VAL A 294 19.43 25.63 -13.28
C VAL A 294 19.97 24.20 -13.45
N ASP A 295 21.19 24.09 -13.95
CA ASP A 295 21.92 22.83 -14.04
C ASP A 295 22.50 22.44 -12.67
N VAL A 296 22.89 23.44 -11.87
CA VAL A 296 23.41 23.23 -10.51
C VAL A 296 22.71 24.23 -9.59
N ILE A 297 22.27 23.76 -8.44
CA ILE A 297 21.59 24.59 -7.45
C ILE A 297 22.54 25.67 -6.94
N GLU A 298 22.08 26.91 -6.92
CA GLU A 298 22.85 28.06 -6.45
C GLU A 298 22.85 28.13 -4.91
N ALA A 299 23.90 28.74 -4.37
CA ALA A 299 23.99 29.01 -2.94
C ALA A 299 22.77 29.82 -2.46
N GLY A 300 22.16 29.41 -1.38
CA GLY A 300 20.95 30.06 -0.83
C GLY A 300 19.63 29.62 -1.45
N TRP A 301 19.67 28.80 -2.49
CA TRP A 301 18.49 28.24 -3.15
C TRP A 301 18.34 26.76 -2.82
N SER A 302 17.14 26.25 -3.03
CA SER A 302 16.82 24.81 -2.84
C SER A 302 16.16 24.26 -4.09
N GLY A 303 16.46 23.02 -4.43
CA GLY A 303 15.77 22.32 -5.51
C GLY A 303 14.41 21.81 -5.06
N PHE A 304 13.39 22.08 -5.86
CA PHE A 304 12.00 21.69 -5.56
C PHE A 304 11.35 20.84 -6.65
N ASP A 305 11.98 20.72 -7.81
CA ASP A 305 11.51 19.86 -8.88
C ASP A 305 12.67 19.53 -9.83
N ILE A 306 12.49 18.48 -10.62
CA ILE A 306 13.41 18.19 -11.73
C ILE A 306 13.18 19.18 -12.86
N GLY A 307 14.23 19.50 -13.59
CA GLY A 307 14.17 20.43 -14.70
C GLY A 307 13.81 19.77 -16.02
N PRO A 308 13.68 20.57 -17.10
CA PRO A 308 13.26 20.07 -18.41
C PRO A 308 14.24 19.08 -19.05
N LYS A 309 15.53 19.21 -18.84
CA LYS A 309 16.52 18.25 -19.34
C LYS A 309 16.39 16.91 -18.64
N THR A 310 16.12 16.92 -17.34
CA THR A 310 15.89 15.72 -16.54
C THR A 310 14.61 15.02 -16.98
N ILE A 311 13.55 15.78 -17.21
CA ILE A 311 12.27 15.24 -17.72
C ILE A 311 12.53 14.49 -19.02
N GLU A 312 13.24 15.09 -19.96
CA GLU A 312 13.56 14.46 -21.24
C GLU A 312 14.41 13.19 -21.06
N LEU A 313 15.43 13.28 -20.22
CA LEU A 313 16.28 12.12 -19.87
C LEU A 313 15.46 10.95 -19.32
N TYR A 314 14.56 11.24 -18.39
CA TYR A 314 13.74 10.22 -17.74
C TYR A 314 12.68 9.64 -18.67
N LYS A 315 12.05 10.49 -19.50
CA LYS A 315 11.11 10.03 -20.52
C LYS A 315 11.77 9.07 -21.50
N ASN A 316 12.98 9.42 -21.97
CA ASN A 316 13.74 8.57 -22.89
C ASN A 316 14.12 7.24 -22.22
N ALA A 317 14.47 7.27 -20.94
CA ALA A 317 14.82 6.05 -20.21
C ALA A 317 13.62 5.14 -19.98
N LEU A 318 12.42 5.68 -19.89
CA LEU A 318 11.18 4.91 -19.72
C LEU A 318 10.64 4.34 -21.03
N GLU A 319 11.07 4.89 -22.17
CA GLU A 319 10.57 4.49 -23.48
C GLU A 319 10.81 2.99 -23.72
N GLY A 320 9.76 2.26 -24.08
CA GLY A 320 9.83 0.82 -24.33
C GLY A 320 9.81 -0.05 -23.08
N ALA A 321 9.72 0.52 -21.87
CA ALA A 321 9.62 -0.27 -20.65
C ALA A 321 8.35 -1.12 -20.66
N LYS A 322 8.47 -2.36 -20.19
CA LYS A 322 7.35 -3.31 -20.09
C LYS A 322 6.85 -3.49 -18.67
N THR A 323 7.66 -3.12 -17.69
CA THR A 323 7.27 -3.11 -16.28
C THR A 323 7.80 -1.83 -15.66
N VAL A 324 6.94 -1.10 -14.96
CA VAL A 324 7.31 0.10 -14.20
C VAL A 324 6.72 0.00 -12.81
N VAL A 325 7.56 0.23 -11.80
CA VAL A 325 7.14 0.41 -10.41
C VAL A 325 7.54 1.82 -10.00
N TRP A 326 6.60 2.60 -9.52
CA TRP A 326 6.83 3.98 -9.12
C TRP A 326 6.43 4.21 -7.67
N ASN A 327 7.34 4.75 -6.85
CA ASN A 327 7.11 5.09 -5.46
C ASN A 327 7.80 6.41 -5.11
N GLY A 328 7.04 7.47 -4.94
CA GLY A 328 7.48 8.80 -4.55
C GLY A 328 7.53 9.81 -5.70
N PRO A 329 7.08 11.06 -5.47
CA PRO A 329 7.03 12.11 -6.48
C PRO A 329 8.42 12.65 -6.83
N MET A 330 8.50 13.36 -7.98
CA MET A 330 9.76 13.91 -8.49
C MET A 330 10.09 15.28 -7.93
N GLY A 331 9.14 15.94 -7.30
CA GLY A 331 9.29 17.27 -6.73
C GLY A 331 8.19 17.56 -5.71
N VAL A 332 8.12 18.82 -5.28
CA VAL A 332 7.08 19.29 -4.35
C VAL A 332 5.80 19.55 -5.15
N PHE A 333 5.18 18.48 -5.60
CA PHE A 333 4.05 18.53 -6.55
C PHE A 333 2.79 19.21 -5.98
N GLU A 334 2.69 19.33 -4.65
CA GLU A 334 1.60 20.06 -3.99
C GLU A 334 1.61 21.53 -4.39
N PHE A 335 2.77 22.06 -4.74
CA PHE A 335 2.92 23.39 -5.29
C PHE A 335 2.84 23.30 -6.81
N SER A 336 1.86 23.97 -7.41
CA SER A 336 1.63 23.92 -8.86
C SER A 336 2.87 24.33 -9.68
N ASN A 337 3.68 25.23 -9.15
CA ASN A 337 4.91 25.70 -9.79
C ASN A 337 6.05 24.68 -9.73
N PHE A 338 5.91 23.62 -8.95
CA PHE A 338 6.90 22.55 -8.79
C PHE A 338 6.30 21.17 -9.07
N ALA A 339 5.21 21.11 -9.83
CA ALA A 339 4.49 19.88 -10.16
C ALA A 339 4.83 19.35 -11.57
N GLU A 340 5.50 20.12 -12.41
CA GLU A 340 5.72 19.78 -13.82
C GLU A 340 6.51 18.48 -13.98
N GLY A 341 7.54 18.26 -13.17
CA GLY A 341 8.34 17.05 -13.23
C GLY A 341 7.51 15.81 -12.95
N THR A 342 6.72 15.83 -11.88
CA THR A 342 5.84 14.71 -11.53
C THR A 342 4.76 14.50 -12.60
N LEU A 343 4.17 15.57 -13.12
CA LEU A 343 3.16 15.51 -14.18
C LEU A 343 3.72 14.84 -15.46
N GLU A 344 4.91 15.26 -15.89
CA GLU A 344 5.51 14.73 -17.11
C GLU A 344 5.92 13.26 -16.96
N ILE A 345 6.33 12.83 -15.77
CA ILE A 345 6.59 11.42 -15.50
C ILE A 345 5.28 10.63 -15.52
N CYS A 346 4.19 11.17 -14.94
CA CYS A 346 2.86 10.56 -15.08
C CYS A 346 2.48 10.34 -16.55
N ARG A 347 2.69 11.35 -17.39
CA ARG A 347 2.39 11.26 -18.82
C ARG A 347 3.24 10.19 -19.51
N ALA A 348 4.52 10.14 -19.20
CA ALA A 348 5.43 9.17 -19.80
C ALA A 348 5.04 7.74 -19.44
N VAL A 349 4.72 7.50 -18.18
CA VAL A 349 4.27 6.17 -17.70
C VAL A 349 2.93 5.80 -18.30
N ALA A 350 1.99 6.75 -18.36
CA ALA A 350 0.66 6.53 -18.94
C ALA A 350 0.70 6.24 -20.44
N ALA A 351 1.71 6.73 -21.15
CA ALA A 351 1.87 6.54 -22.58
C ALA A 351 2.49 5.21 -22.98
N LEU A 352 2.99 4.43 -22.02
CA LEU A 352 3.60 3.13 -22.30
C LEU A 352 2.56 2.14 -22.84
N GLU A 353 2.94 1.40 -23.88
CA GLU A 353 2.10 0.39 -24.51
C GLU A 353 2.50 -1.01 -24.04
N ASP A 354 1.51 -1.87 -23.82
CA ASP A 354 1.71 -3.25 -23.37
C ASP A 354 2.64 -3.36 -22.16
N ALA A 355 2.48 -2.43 -21.23
CA ALA A 355 3.30 -2.35 -20.02
C ALA A 355 2.45 -2.53 -18.77
N THR A 356 3.05 -3.15 -17.76
CA THR A 356 2.48 -3.21 -16.41
C THR A 356 3.06 -2.05 -15.61
N THR A 357 2.19 -1.13 -15.19
CA THR A 357 2.57 0.07 -14.45
C THR A 357 1.92 0.05 -13.08
N VAL A 358 2.75 -0.02 -12.03
CA VAL A 358 2.32 -0.16 -10.64
C VAL A 358 2.77 1.06 -9.85
N ILE A 359 1.82 1.75 -9.23
CA ILE A 359 2.07 2.93 -8.41
C ILE A 359 1.86 2.56 -6.95
N GLY A 360 2.85 2.81 -6.11
CA GLY A 360 2.78 2.58 -4.67
C GLY A 360 3.22 3.81 -3.90
N GLY A 361 2.87 3.85 -2.61
CA GLY A 361 3.18 4.96 -1.72
C GLY A 361 2.14 6.08 -1.76
N GLY A 362 1.82 6.63 -0.58
CA GLY A 362 0.75 7.62 -0.44
C GLY A 362 0.92 8.86 -1.30
N ASP A 363 2.13 9.43 -1.33
CA ASP A 363 2.38 10.66 -2.08
C ASP A 363 2.31 10.45 -3.59
N SER A 364 2.89 9.39 -4.11
CA SER A 364 2.84 9.10 -5.54
C SER A 364 1.43 8.76 -6.01
N VAL A 365 0.69 7.98 -5.23
CA VAL A 365 -0.73 7.67 -5.51
C VAL A 365 -1.55 8.96 -5.52
N ASN A 366 -1.36 9.84 -4.54
CA ASN A 366 -2.04 11.13 -4.48
C ASN A 366 -1.67 12.01 -5.68
N ALA A 367 -0.39 12.06 -6.06
CA ALA A 367 0.05 12.81 -7.23
C ALA A 367 -0.62 12.32 -8.51
N VAL A 368 -0.61 11.02 -8.74
CA VAL A 368 -1.22 10.41 -9.92
C VAL A 368 -2.73 10.70 -9.99
N LYS A 369 -3.43 10.61 -8.86
CA LYS A 369 -4.86 10.92 -8.80
C LYS A 369 -5.15 12.40 -9.03
N ARG A 370 -4.41 13.29 -8.38
CA ARG A 370 -4.59 14.74 -8.52
C ARG A 370 -4.32 15.22 -9.95
N LEU A 371 -3.36 14.61 -10.61
CA LEU A 371 -2.99 14.97 -11.97
C LEU A 371 -3.85 14.29 -13.04
N GLY A 372 -4.79 13.43 -12.64
CA GLY A 372 -5.79 12.84 -13.54
C GLY A 372 -5.33 11.60 -14.30
N PHE A 373 -4.32 10.88 -13.81
CA PHE A 373 -3.75 9.72 -14.52
C PHE A 373 -4.04 8.37 -13.85
N ALA A 374 -4.86 8.34 -12.80
CA ALA A 374 -5.11 7.10 -12.05
C ALA A 374 -5.63 5.96 -12.93
N ASP A 375 -6.55 6.24 -13.83
CA ASP A 375 -7.16 5.25 -14.74
C ASP A 375 -6.24 4.81 -15.88
N LYS A 376 -5.11 5.48 -16.07
CA LYS A 376 -4.10 5.12 -17.06
C LYS A 376 -3.04 4.14 -16.52
N MET A 377 -3.02 3.92 -15.21
CA MET A 377 -2.07 3.00 -14.57
C MET A 377 -2.68 1.60 -14.47
N THR A 378 -1.86 0.57 -14.61
CA THR A 378 -2.33 -0.83 -14.53
C THR A 378 -2.84 -1.14 -13.13
N HIS A 379 -2.11 -0.69 -12.10
CA HIS A 379 -2.48 -0.94 -10.72
C HIS A 379 -1.99 0.20 -9.82
N ILE A 380 -2.90 0.69 -8.98
CA ILE A 380 -2.56 1.64 -7.92
C ILE A 380 -2.68 0.88 -6.61
N SER A 381 -1.54 0.66 -5.94
CA SER A 381 -1.52 -0.09 -4.70
C SER A 381 -2.21 0.68 -3.57
N THR A 382 -3.04 -0.02 -2.82
CA THR A 382 -3.67 0.50 -1.60
C THR A 382 -2.83 0.19 -0.35
N GLY A 383 -1.69 -0.47 -0.53
CA GLY A 383 -0.94 -1.08 0.55
C GLY A 383 -0.09 -0.12 1.38
N GLY A 384 0.23 1.06 0.90
CA GLY A 384 1.09 1.99 1.64
C GLY A 384 2.37 1.33 2.14
N GLY A 385 2.48 1.15 3.46
CA GLY A 385 3.63 0.51 4.10
C GLY A 385 3.86 -0.94 3.66
N ALA A 386 2.80 -1.68 3.38
CA ALA A 386 2.92 -3.07 2.90
C ALA A 386 3.58 -3.11 1.51
N SER A 387 3.17 -2.21 0.61
CA SER A 387 3.79 -2.07 -0.71
C SER A 387 5.28 -1.75 -0.59
N LEU A 388 5.61 -0.81 0.29
CA LEU A 388 7.00 -0.40 0.52
C LEU A 388 7.84 -1.56 1.05
N GLU A 389 7.36 -2.30 2.06
CA GLU A 389 8.07 -3.44 2.62
C GLU A 389 8.22 -4.57 1.61
N PHE A 390 7.24 -4.75 0.73
CA PHE A 390 7.39 -5.72 -0.37
C PHE A 390 8.51 -5.30 -1.33
N LEU A 391 8.59 -4.01 -1.68
CA LEU A 391 9.67 -3.48 -2.51
C LEU A 391 11.04 -3.62 -1.85
N GLU A 392 11.10 -3.67 -0.52
CA GLU A 392 12.32 -3.94 0.24
C GLU A 392 12.76 -5.41 0.18
N GLY A 393 11.95 -6.28 -0.42
CA GLY A 393 12.21 -7.72 -0.50
C GLY A 393 11.75 -8.50 0.71
N LYS A 394 10.98 -7.91 1.59
CA LYS A 394 10.47 -8.59 2.79
C LYS A 394 9.27 -9.46 2.48
N GLU A 395 9.19 -10.59 3.18
CA GLU A 395 7.98 -11.41 3.20
C GLU A 395 6.89 -10.66 3.98
N LEU A 396 5.68 -10.64 3.44
CA LEU A 396 4.54 -10.02 4.09
C LEU A 396 3.78 -11.08 4.91
N PRO A 397 3.76 -10.98 6.25
CA PRO A 397 3.14 -12.00 7.11
C PRO A 397 1.68 -12.29 6.77
N GLY A 398 0.90 -11.25 6.43
CA GLY A 398 -0.51 -11.41 6.09
C GLY A 398 -0.74 -12.17 4.78
N VAL A 399 0.21 -12.12 3.86
CA VAL A 399 0.17 -12.92 2.63
C VAL A 399 0.69 -14.32 2.90
N ALA A 400 1.82 -14.42 3.61
CA ALA A 400 2.45 -15.71 3.93
C ALA A 400 1.50 -16.64 4.69
N ALA A 401 0.61 -16.08 5.52
CA ALA A 401 -0.33 -16.86 6.32
C ALA A 401 -1.46 -17.49 5.49
N ALA A 402 -1.68 -17.06 4.25
CA ALA A 402 -2.68 -17.68 3.38
C ALA A 402 -2.16 -18.99 2.79
N ASP A 403 -3.09 -19.91 2.48
CA ASP A 403 -2.76 -21.22 1.92
C ASP A 403 -2.20 -21.09 0.51
N ASN A 404 -1.21 -21.93 0.21
CA ASN A 404 -0.66 -22.02 -1.14
C ASN A 404 -1.54 -22.89 -2.03
N LYS A 405 -1.56 -22.56 -3.33
CA LYS A 405 -2.15 -23.46 -4.33
C LYS A 405 -1.26 -24.70 -4.48
N ASP A 406 -1.88 -25.81 -4.80
CA ASP A 406 -1.18 -27.08 -5.03
C ASP A 406 -0.38 -27.07 -6.36
#